data_87e42849f8843a859293606e3e8d7cd9
#
_entry.id   87e42849f8843a859293606e3e8d7cd9
#
_cell.length_a   1.000
_cell.length_b   1.000
_cell.length_c   1.000
_cell.angle_alpha   90.00
_cell.angle_beta   90.00
_cell.angle_gamma   90.00
#
_symmetry.space_group_name_H-M   'P 1'
#
loop_
_entity.id
_entity.type
_entity.pdbx_description
1 polymer ?
#
loop_
_entity_poly.entity_id
_entity_poly.type
_entity_poly.pdbx_seq_one_letter_code
_entity_poly.pdbx_strand_id
1 'polypeptide(L)'
;YVVANIRGGGEFGPAWHQAALQRRRQKSFDDFIAVAEDLIARRITRAPRLGIEGGSNGGLLVGAVMVQRPELFGAVVCQVPLLDMRRYHKLLAGASWIAEYGNPDDADDWAAMQRWSPYHNVPAAARRRLPAVLFTTSTRDDRVHPGHARKMAARMEELGHAPLYWENTEGGHGGAADNAQRATMMALEFSFLWRMLRRP
;
A
#
# COMPACT_ATOMS: atom_id res chain seq x y z
N TYR A 1 4.22 -5.29 -17.44
CA TYR A 1 4.23 -4.19 -16.44
C TYR A 1 3.18 -3.16 -16.82
N VAL A 2 2.35 -2.73 -15.88
CA VAL A 2 1.26 -1.76 -16.08
C VAL A 2 1.40 -0.63 -15.08
N VAL A 3 1.32 0.61 -15.54
CA VAL A 3 1.23 1.82 -14.71
C VAL A 3 -0.19 2.34 -14.83
N ALA A 4 -0.91 2.41 -13.72
CA ALA A 4 -2.29 2.86 -13.68
C ALA A 4 -2.35 4.37 -13.39
N ASN A 5 -2.83 5.17 -14.32
CA ASN A 5 -3.09 6.60 -14.16
C ASN A 5 -4.45 6.79 -13.48
N ILE A 6 -4.46 6.78 -12.16
CA ILE A 6 -5.66 6.82 -11.34
C ILE A 6 -6.01 8.25 -10.90
N ARG A 7 -7.27 8.52 -10.60
CA ARG A 7 -7.69 9.79 -9.98
C ARG A 7 -6.93 10.01 -8.66
N GLY A 8 -6.54 11.24 -8.40
CA GLY A 8 -5.63 11.60 -7.32
C GLY A 8 -4.19 11.77 -7.74
N GLY A 9 -3.79 11.25 -8.93
CA GLY A 9 -2.52 11.54 -9.58
C GLY A 9 -2.54 12.89 -10.30
N GLY A 10 -1.39 13.29 -10.85
CA GLY A 10 -1.22 14.55 -11.58
C GLY A 10 -1.31 14.43 -13.10
N GLU A 11 -1.46 13.22 -13.64
CA GLU A 11 -1.28 12.91 -15.05
C GLU A 11 -2.22 13.68 -15.99
N PHE A 12 -3.44 13.93 -15.54
CA PHE A 12 -4.47 14.66 -16.30
C PHE A 12 -4.81 16.03 -15.67
N GLY A 13 -3.86 16.62 -14.91
CA GLY A 13 -3.97 17.97 -14.37
C GLY A 13 -4.72 18.08 -13.04
N PRO A 14 -4.94 19.35 -12.57
CA PRO A 14 -5.45 19.61 -11.23
C PRO A 14 -6.81 19.00 -10.92
N ALA A 15 -7.73 18.98 -11.89
CA ALA A 15 -9.07 18.39 -11.70
C ALA A 15 -9.01 16.89 -11.44
N TRP A 16 -8.07 16.18 -12.07
CA TRP A 16 -7.82 14.76 -11.86
C TRP A 16 -7.31 14.48 -10.45
N HIS A 17 -6.36 15.28 -9.99
CA HIS A 17 -5.86 15.22 -8.62
C HIS A 17 -6.96 15.52 -7.60
N GLN A 18 -7.68 16.63 -7.75
CA GLN A 18 -8.72 17.06 -6.82
C GLN A 18 -9.91 16.09 -6.76
N ALA A 19 -10.13 15.28 -7.80
CA ALA A 19 -11.23 14.33 -7.85
C ALA A 19 -11.17 13.26 -6.74
N ALA A 20 -9.99 13.01 -6.15
CA ALA A 20 -9.77 11.98 -5.15
C ALA A 20 -9.05 12.47 -3.87
N LEU A 21 -9.25 13.73 -3.51
CA LEU A 21 -8.73 14.27 -2.24
C LEU A 21 -9.64 13.95 -1.07
N GLN A 22 -9.04 13.82 0.12
CA GLN A 22 -9.71 13.73 1.40
C GLN A 22 -10.84 12.68 1.42
N ARG A 23 -12.06 13.06 1.73
CA ARG A 23 -13.23 12.15 1.82
C ARG A 23 -13.53 11.42 0.51
N ARG A 24 -13.00 11.89 -0.62
CA ARG A 24 -13.14 11.27 -1.94
C ARG A 24 -12.01 10.30 -2.28
N ARG A 25 -11.08 10.05 -1.35
CA ARG A 25 -9.88 9.22 -1.57
C ARG A 25 -10.19 7.81 -2.07
N GLN A 26 -11.33 7.25 -1.71
CA GLN A 26 -11.75 5.93 -2.18
C GLN A 26 -11.71 5.81 -3.72
N LYS A 27 -11.93 6.90 -4.46
CA LYS A 27 -11.87 6.89 -5.93
C LYS A 27 -10.53 6.46 -6.50
N SER A 28 -9.41 6.77 -5.82
CA SER A 28 -8.09 6.27 -6.24
C SER A 28 -8.02 4.74 -6.14
N PHE A 29 -8.56 4.18 -5.08
CA PHE A 29 -8.59 2.74 -4.86
C PHE A 29 -9.55 2.05 -5.83
N ASP A 30 -10.72 2.63 -6.07
CA ASP A 30 -11.70 2.13 -7.03
C ASP A 30 -11.12 2.07 -8.46
N ASP A 31 -10.40 3.12 -8.88
CA ASP A 31 -9.76 3.16 -10.20
C ASP A 31 -8.68 2.07 -10.33
N PHE A 32 -7.86 1.88 -9.30
CA PHE A 32 -6.82 0.85 -9.33
C PHE A 32 -7.42 -0.56 -9.33
N ILE A 33 -8.49 -0.78 -8.59
CA ILE A 33 -9.26 -2.04 -8.60
C ILE A 33 -9.83 -2.27 -9.99
N ALA A 34 -10.44 -1.25 -10.62
CA ALA A 34 -11.01 -1.36 -11.95
C ALA A 34 -9.97 -1.73 -13.01
N VAL A 35 -8.74 -1.20 -12.91
CA VAL A 35 -7.62 -1.61 -13.79
C VAL A 35 -7.28 -3.08 -13.60
N ALA A 36 -7.22 -3.56 -12.34
CA ALA A 36 -6.96 -4.98 -12.08
C ALA A 36 -8.07 -5.89 -12.65
N GLU A 37 -9.34 -5.50 -12.48
CA GLU A 37 -10.50 -6.21 -13.02
C GLU A 37 -10.48 -6.23 -14.56
N ASP A 38 -10.14 -5.12 -15.22
CA ASP A 38 -10.04 -5.04 -16.69
C ASP A 38 -8.95 -5.96 -17.23
N LEU A 39 -7.77 -5.97 -16.60
CA LEU A 39 -6.67 -6.85 -16.99
C LEU A 39 -7.05 -8.33 -16.91
N ILE A 40 -7.82 -8.70 -15.88
CA ILE A 40 -8.33 -10.08 -15.70
C ILE A 40 -9.43 -10.38 -16.72
N ALA A 41 -10.39 -9.48 -16.90
CA ALA A 41 -11.52 -9.66 -17.83
C ALA A 41 -11.02 -9.79 -19.28
N ARG A 42 -10.03 -9.01 -19.66
CA ARG A 42 -9.36 -9.09 -20.98
C ARG A 42 -8.40 -10.27 -21.11
N ARG A 43 -8.26 -11.11 -20.08
CA ARG A 43 -7.36 -12.27 -20.05
C ARG A 43 -5.88 -11.93 -20.30
N ILE A 44 -5.45 -10.71 -19.98
CA ILE A 44 -4.04 -10.31 -19.99
C ILE A 44 -3.30 -11.03 -18.86
N THR A 45 -3.99 -11.20 -17.72
CA THR A 45 -3.51 -11.96 -16.57
C THR A 45 -4.68 -12.68 -15.88
N ARG A 46 -4.37 -13.32 -14.74
CA ARG A 46 -5.37 -13.89 -13.81
C ARG A 46 -4.97 -13.52 -12.38
N ALA A 47 -5.92 -13.45 -11.46
CA ALA A 47 -5.70 -13.01 -10.09
C ALA A 47 -4.47 -13.64 -9.39
N PRO A 48 -4.23 -14.97 -9.42
CA PRO A 48 -3.04 -15.55 -8.79
C PRO A 48 -1.70 -15.14 -9.42
N ARG A 49 -1.72 -14.55 -10.63
CA ARG A 49 -0.53 -14.06 -11.36
C ARG A 49 -0.46 -12.54 -11.48
N LEU A 50 -1.38 -11.83 -10.83
CA LEU A 50 -1.34 -10.38 -10.77
C LEU A 50 -0.66 -9.93 -9.47
N GLY A 51 0.54 -9.37 -9.61
CA GLY A 51 1.24 -8.69 -8.52
C GLY A 51 0.98 -7.20 -8.55
N ILE A 52 0.97 -6.57 -7.38
CA ILE A 52 0.92 -5.11 -7.25
C ILE A 52 2.07 -4.62 -6.38
N GLU A 53 2.58 -3.43 -6.75
CA GLU A 53 3.69 -2.80 -6.06
C GLU A 53 3.42 -1.30 -5.88
N GLY A 54 3.80 -0.75 -4.74
CA GLY A 54 3.68 0.67 -4.48
C GLY A 54 4.43 1.12 -3.25
N GLY A 55 5.03 2.32 -3.34
CA GLY A 55 5.81 2.93 -2.27
C GLY A 55 5.17 4.20 -1.72
N SER A 56 5.36 4.50 -0.43
CA SER A 56 4.87 5.72 0.21
C SER A 56 3.35 5.87 0.10
N ASN A 57 2.85 6.88 -0.63
CA ASN A 57 1.45 6.99 -1.01
C ASN A 57 0.97 5.79 -1.87
N GLY A 58 1.85 5.24 -2.72
CA GLY A 58 1.60 3.98 -3.43
C GLY A 58 1.52 2.78 -2.48
N GLY A 59 2.26 2.80 -1.37
CA GLY A 59 2.14 1.81 -0.30
C GLY A 59 0.79 1.86 0.40
N LEU A 60 0.22 3.06 0.61
CA LEU A 60 -1.17 3.23 1.05
C LEU A 60 -2.13 2.62 0.02
N LEU A 61 -1.93 2.92 -1.26
CA LEU A 61 -2.77 2.40 -2.35
C LEU A 61 -2.81 0.88 -2.35
N VAL A 62 -1.65 0.23 -2.45
CA VAL A 62 -1.60 -1.24 -2.52
C VAL A 62 -2.03 -1.91 -1.22
N GLY A 63 -1.75 -1.29 -0.06
CA GLY A 63 -2.24 -1.75 1.22
C GLY A 63 -3.77 -1.69 1.34
N ALA A 64 -4.39 -0.59 0.86
CA ALA A 64 -5.84 -0.42 0.89
C ALA A 64 -6.55 -1.39 -0.05
N VAL A 65 -6.09 -1.54 -1.29
CA VAL A 65 -6.74 -2.46 -2.24
C VAL A 65 -6.52 -3.93 -1.87
N MET A 66 -5.39 -4.26 -1.25
CA MET A 66 -5.13 -5.59 -0.72
C MET A 66 -6.18 -6.03 0.32
N VAL A 67 -6.56 -5.15 1.23
CA VAL A 67 -7.56 -5.48 2.25
C VAL A 67 -8.99 -5.39 1.72
N GLN A 68 -9.26 -4.54 0.73
CA GLN A 68 -10.58 -4.38 0.12
C GLN A 68 -10.92 -5.52 -0.86
N ARG A 69 -9.98 -5.88 -1.74
CA ARG A 69 -10.18 -6.84 -2.84
C ARG A 69 -9.03 -7.85 -2.94
N PRO A 70 -8.76 -8.61 -1.84
CA PRO A 70 -7.63 -9.55 -1.80
C PRO A 70 -7.69 -10.64 -2.86
N GLU A 71 -8.87 -10.98 -3.35
CA GLU A 71 -9.07 -12.02 -4.35
C GLU A 71 -8.53 -11.66 -5.75
N LEU A 72 -8.22 -10.39 -5.99
CA LEU A 72 -7.69 -9.92 -7.28
C LEU A 72 -6.18 -10.10 -7.43
N PHE A 73 -5.46 -10.33 -6.32
CA PHE A 73 -4.01 -10.24 -6.31
C PHE A 73 -3.35 -11.52 -5.79
N GLY A 74 -2.29 -11.96 -6.47
CA GLY A 74 -1.45 -13.09 -6.04
C GLY A 74 -0.32 -12.67 -5.10
N ALA A 75 0.17 -11.45 -5.22
CA ALA A 75 1.26 -10.91 -4.39
C ALA A 75 1.21 -9.38 -4.30
N VAL A 76 1.70 -8.84 -3.18
CA VAL A 76 1.77 -7.39 -2.92
C VAL A 76 3.16 -7.02 -2.40
N VAL A 77 3.80 -6.05 -3.03
CA VAL A 77 5.00 -5.37 -2.51
C VAL A 77 4.58 -3.99 -2.01
N CYS A 78 4.74 -3.75 -0.72
CA CYS A 78 4.26 -2.56 -0.03
C CYS A 78 5.45 -1.85 0.63
N GLN A 79 5.93 -0.78 -0.02
CA GLN A 79 7.19 -0.13 0.31
C GLN A 79 6.96 1.16 1.09
N VAL A 80 7.76 1.37 2.16
CA VAL A 80 7.74 2.60 2.99
C VAL A 80 6.34 3.20 3.20
N PRO A 81 5.35 2.40 3.59
CA PRO A 81 3.93 2.69 3.38
C PRO A 81 3.28 3.51 4.48
N LEU A 82 2.23 4.28 4.15
CA LEU A 82 1.27 4.82 5.12
C LEU A 82 0.13 3.81 5.31
N LEU A 83 -0.01 3.21 6.48
CA LEU A 83 -1.01 2.16 6.71
C LEU A 83 -1.96 2.44 7.89
N ASP A 84 -1.49 3.13 8.93
CA ASP A 84 -2.33 3.56 10.07
C ASP A 84 -2.76 5.02 9.87
N MET A 85 -3.89 5.21 9.21
CA MET A 85 -4.39 6.53 8.88
C MET A 85 -5.00 7.27 10.08
N ARG A 86 -5.30 6.58 11.19
CA ARG A 86 -5.75 7.24 12.42
C ARG A 86 -4.65 8.09 13.07
N ARG A 87 -3.38 7.71 12.85
CA ARG A 87 -2.22 8.32 13.52
C ARG A 87 -1.23 8.97 12.56
N TYR A 88 -1.45 8.88 11.25
CA TYR A 88 -0.46 9.32 10.26
C TYR A 88 0.00 10.75 10.46
N HIS A 89 -0.93 11.66 10.80
CA HIS A 89 -0.67 13.09 10.99
C HIS A 89 0.17 13.43 12.26
N LYS A 90 0.35 12.46 13.17
CA LYS A 90 1.17 12.57 14.38
C LYS A 90 2.56 11.94 14.21
N LEU A 91 2.87 11.43 13.03
CA LEU A 91 4.09 10.68 12.76
C LEU A 91 4.92 11.40 11.69
N LEU A 92 6.11 11.88 12.06
CA LEU A 92 7.08 12.56 11.18
C LEU A 92 6.40 13.65 10.31
N ALA A 93 6.54 13.56 8.96
CA ALA A 93 5.99 14.55 8.05
C ALA A 93 4.46 14.46 7.86
N GLY A 94 3.78 13.53 8.54
CA GLY A 94 2.37 13.22 8.34
C GLY A 94 1.42 14.42 8.40
N ALA A 95 1.65 15.38 9.31
CA ALA A 95 0.80 16.57 9.42
C ALA A 95 0.74 17.40 8.13
N SER A 96 1.81 17.37 7.31
CA SER A 96 1.86 18.08 6.04
C SER A 96 0.91 17.53 4.97
N TRP A 97 0.33 16.33 5.17
CA TRP A 97 -0.55 15.66 4.21
C TRP A 97 -2.03 15.74 4.58
N ILE A 98 -2.40 16.55 5.56
CA ILE A 98 -3.81 16.73 5.96
C ILE A 98 -4.66 17.26 4.79
N ALA A 99 -4.11 18.14 3.97
CA ALA A 99 -4.78 18.62 2.77
C ALA A 99 -5.05 17.51 1.73
N GLU A 100 -4.22 16.47 1.71
CA GLU A 100 -4.35 15.33 0.80
C GLU A 100 -5.35 14.29 1.32
N TYR A 101 -5.25 13.92 2.62
CA TYR A 101 -5.99 12.77 3.17
C TYR A 101 -7.15 13.16 4.09
N GLY A 102 -7.18 14.36 4.62
CA GLY A 102 -8.10 14.80 5.67
C GLY A 102 -7.50 14.69 7.07
N ASN A 103 -8.14 15.33 8.05
CA ASN A 103 -7.70 15.33 9.45
C ASN A 103 -8.38 14.18 10.23
N PRO A 104 -7.67 13.14 10.69
CA PRO A 104 -8.30 12.06 11.44
C PRO A 104 -8.78 12.46 12.85
N ASP A 105 -8.42 13.63 13.36
CA ASP A 105 -8.96 14.18 14.60
C ASP A 105 -10.34 14.85 14.38
N ASP A 106 -10.71 15.18 13.12
CA ASP A 106 -12.07 15.52 12.71
C ASP A 106 -12.93 14.24 12.55
N ALA A 107 -14.11 14.24 13.14
CA ALA A 107 -14.98 13.06 13.18
C ALA A 107 -15.48 12.62 11.79
N ASP A 108 -15.82 13.57 10.94
CA ASP A 108 -16.35 13.29 9.61
C ASP A 108 -15.23 12.82 8.66
N ASP A 109 -14.04 13.42 8.75
CA ASP A 109 -12.87 12.99 7.97
C ASP A 109 -12.47 11.59 8.39
N TRP A 110 -12.46 11.29 9.71
CA TRP A 110 -12.18 9.95 10.18
C TRP A 110 -13.25 8.94 9.74
N ALA A 111 -14.53 9.30 9.78
CA ALA A 111 -15.61 8.43 9.31
C ALA A 111 -15.44 8.03 7.82
N ALA A 112 -14.92 8.93 7.00
CA ALA A 112 -14.55 8.60 5.61
C ALA A 112 -13.26 7.76 5.56
N MET A 113 -12.22 8.18 6.27
CA MET A 113 -10.86 7.64 6.22
C MET A 113 -10.78 6.21 6.78
N GLN A 114 -11.50 5.89 7.86
CA GLN A 114 -11.49 4.56 8.47
C GLN A 114 -11.94 3.45 7.50
N ARG A 115 -12.78 3.78 6.49
CA ARG A 115 -13.28 2.81 5.52
C ARG A 115 -12.18 2.23 4.64
N TRP A 116 -11.12 3.01 4.40
CA TRP A 116 -10.02 2.62 3.53
C TRP A 116 -8.65 2.57 4.23
N SER A 117 -8.58 2.88 5.53
CA SER A 117 -7.34 2.78 6.29
C SER A 117 -6.88 1.32 6.40
N PRO A 118 -5.75 0.92 5.80
CA PRO A 118 -5.37 -0.51 5.71
C PRO A 118 -5.28 -1.19 7.07
N TYR A 119 -4.60 -0.58 8.03
CA TYR A 119 -4.38 -1.13 9.37
C TYR A 119 -5.68 -1.47 10.11
N HIS A 120 -6.73 -0.65 9.91
CA HIS A 120 -8.02 -0.81 10.60
C HIS A 120 -8.95 -1.82 9.92
N ASN A 121 -8.63 -2.21 8.67
CA ASN A 121 -9.47 -3.08 7.86
C ASN A 121 -8.84 -4.45 7.58
N VAL A 122 -7.77 -4.83 8.29
CA VAL A 122 -7.21 -6.19 8.18
C VAL A 122 -8.23 -7.21 8.72
N PRO A 123 -8.73 -8.13 7.88
CA PRO A 123 -9.63 -9.18 8.36
C PRO A 123 -8.84 -10.26 9.11
N ALA A 124 -9.48 -11.01 10.01
CA ALA A 124 -8.89 -12.24 10.51
C ALA A 124 -8.73 -13.27 9.37
N ALA A 125 -7.60 -13.99 9.32
CA ALA A 125 -7.29 -14.95 8.25
C ALA A 125 -8.33 -16.08 8.14
N ALA A 126 -8.97 -16.44 9.25
CA ALA A 126 -10.07 -17.41 9.28
C ALA A 126 -11.32 -16.94 8.53
N ARG A 127 -11.52 -15.61 8.42
CA ARG A 127 -12.66 -15.02 7.70
C ARG A 127 -12.33 -14.76 6.23
N ARG A 128 -11.14 -14.22 5.96
CA ARG A 128 -10.71 -13.86 4.61
C ARG A 128 -9.19 -13.84 4.54
N ARG A 129 -8.60 -14.68 3.72
CA ARG A 129 -7.16 -14.68 3.49
C ARG A 129 -6.76 -13.49 2.62
N LEU A 130 -5.67 -12.85 3.01
CA LEU A 130 -5.00 -11.85 2.20
C LEU A 130 -3.96 -12.51 1.27
N PRO A 131 -3.60 -11.88 0.14
CA PRO A 131 -2.51 -12.36 -0.71
C PRO A 131 -1.18 -12.35 0.03
N ALA A 132 -0.18 -13.03 -0.52
CA ALA A 132 1.18 -12.91 -0.03
C ALA A 132 1.63 -11.45 -0.09
N VAL A 133 2.19 -10.92 1.00
CA VAL A 133 2.66 -9.54 1.07
C VAL A 133 4.07 -9.47 1.61
N LEU A 134 4.87 -8.61 1.00
CA LEU A 134 6.19 -8.18 1.48
C LEU A 134 6.11 -6.70 1.83
N PHE A 135 6.32 -6.37 3.10
CA PHE A 135 6.55 -5.00 3.53
C PHE A 135 8.04 -4.71 3.50
N THR A 136 8.43 -3.63 2.83
CA THR A 136 9.79 -3.09 2.90
C THR A 136 9.76 -1.68 3.47
N THR A 137 10.67 -1.39 4.41
CA THR A 137 10.76 -0.06 5.04
C THR A 137 12.19 0.25 5.46
N SER A 138 12.40 1.40 6.06
CA SER A 138 13.72 1.84 6.54
C SER A 138 13.63 2.45 7.92
N THR A 139 14.57 2.09 8.80
CA THR A 139 14.64 2.62 10.17
C THR A 139 14.84 4.12 10.20
N ARG A 140 15.60 4.67 9.24
CA ARG A 140 15.92 6.09 9.14
C ARG A 140 15.00 6.86 8.19
N ASP A 141 13.84 6.30 7.87
CA ASP A 141 12.83 7.04 7.11
C ASP A 141 12.38 8.25 7.92
N ASP A 142 12.70 9.44 7.42
CA ASP A 142 12.41 10.75 8.02
C ASP A 142 11.10 11.37 7.52
N ARG A 143 10.43 10.71 6.60
CA ARG A 143 9.21 11.18 5.95
C ARG A 143 7.99 10.37 6.39
N VAL A 144 8.03 9.04 6.17
CA VAL A 144 6.99 8.10 6.58
C VAL A 144 7.52 7.21 7.69
N HIS A 145 6.99 7.33 8.88
CA HIS A 145 7.48 6.60 10.04
C HIS A 145 7.41 5.07 9.82
N PRO A 146 8.50 4.31 10.02
CA PRO A 146 8.53 2.85 9.81
C PRO A 146 7.53 2.10 10.70
N GLY A 147 7.04 2.72 11.75
CA GLY A 147 5.95 2.21 12.59
C GLY A 147 4.68 1.85 11.84
N HIS A 148 4.42 2.44 10.67
CA HIS A 148 3.29 2.04 9.82
C HIS A 148 3.44 0.60 9.35
N ALA A 149 4.59 0.24 8.79
CA ALA A 149 4.88 -1.12 8.30
C ALA A 149 5.01 -2.11 9.47
N ARG A 150 5.75 -1.75 10.53
CA ARG A 150 5.92 -2.59 11.74
C ARG A 150 4.59 -2.98 12.37
N LYS A 151 3.72 -1.99 12.59
CA LYS A 151 2.39 -2.21 13.17
C LYS A 151 1.49 -3.05 12.27
N MET A 152 1.54 -2.82 10.96
CA MET A 152 0.74 -3.58 10.01
C MET A 152 1.16 -5.04 9.97
N ALA A 153 2.45 -5.33 9.92
CA ALA A 153 2.98 -6.69 9.96
C ALA A 153 2.55 -7.41 11.26
N ALA A 154 2.78 -6.79 12.42
CA ALA A 154 2.36 -7.34 13.71
C ALA A 154 0.83 -7.57 13.79
N ARG A 155 0.02 -6.63 13.27
CA ARG A 155 -1.44 -6.76 13.24
C ARG A 155 -1.89 -7.91 12.33
N MET A 156 -1.23 -8.09 11.21
CA MET A 156 -1.52 -9.21 10.30
C MET A 156 -1.18 -10.55 10.94
N GLU A 157 -0.03 -10.66 11.62
CA GLU A 157 0.36 -11.87 12.37
C GLU A 157 -0.63 -12.20 13.50
N GLU A 158 -1.02 -11.20 14.29
CA GLU A 158 -2.03 -11.33 15.35
C GLU A 158 -3.36 -11.90 14.79
N LEU A 159 -3.72 -11.53 13.57
CA LEU A 159 -4.93 -11.97 12.89
C LEU A 159 -4.76 -13.27 12.08
N GLY A 160 -3.61 -13.94 12.20
CA GLY A 160 -3.32 -15.24 11.61
C GLY A 160 -2.81 -15.21 10.17
N HIS A 161 -2.43 -14.04 9.65
CA HIS A 161 -1.73 -13.92 8.37
C HIS A 161 -0.23 -14.08 8.56
N ALA A 162 0.50 -14.36 7.47
CA ALA A 162 1.96 -14.52 7.46
C ALA A 162 2.61 -13.50 6.51
N PRO A 163 2.66 -12.21 6.87
CA PRO A 163 3.36 -11.21 6.07
C PRO A 163 4.85 -11.45 6.10
N LEU A 164 5.55 -11.10 5.02
CA LEU A 164 6.99 -10.94 5.02
C LEU A 164 7.33 -9.48 5.34
N TYR A 165 8.38 -9.28 6.10
CA TYR A 165 8.83 -7.97 6.53
C TYR A 165 10.34 -7.84 6.39
N TRP A 166 10.78 -6.75 5.77
CA TRP A 166 12.19 -6.39 5.65
C TRP A 166 12.40 -4.92 5.96
N GLU A 167 13.40 -4.61 6.77
CA GLU A 167 13.73 -3.23 7.17
C GLU A 167 15.21 -2.96 6.96
N ASN A 168 15.53 -1.94 6.16
CA ASN A 168 16.87 -1.41 6.03
C ASN A 168 17.18 -0.50 7.23
N THR A 169 18.30 -0.72 7.89
CA THR A 169 18.68 0.05 9.09
C THR A 169 19.42 1.36 8.76
N GLU A 170 19.84 1.57 7.52
CA GLU A 170 20.68 2.69 7.10
C GLU A 170 19.97 3.66 6.14
N GLY A 171 19.03 3.16 5.34
CA GLY A 171 18.33 3.95 4.32
C GLY A 171 17.31 4.93 4.90
N GLY A 172 17.07 6.03 4.18
CA GLY A 172 15.98 6.98 4.43
C GLY A 172 14.69 6.56 3.72
N HIS A 173 13.85 7.54 3.34
CA HIS A 173 12.55 7.30 2.67
C HIS A 173 12.66 6.56 1.33
N GLY A 174 13.80 6.59 0.66
CA GLY A 174 14.06 5.77 -0.54
C GLY A 174 14.25 4.28 -0.26
N GLY A 175 14.22 3.84 1.00
CA GLY A 175 14.41 2.45 1.42
C GLY A 175 15.86 1.98 1.43
N ALA A 176 16.79 2.72 0.80
CA ALA A 176 18.20 2.35 0.66
C ALA A 176 19.09 3.58 0.86
N ALA A 177 20.29 3.38 1.42
CA ALA A 177 21.28 4.45 1.62
C ALA A 177 22.19 4.62 0.39
N ASP A 178 22.39 3.59 -0.38
CA ASP A 178 23.23 3.57 -1.58
C ASP A 178 22.69 2.64 -2.68
N ASN A 179 23.38 2.60 -3.81
CA ASN A 179 22.97 1.79 -4.97
C ASN A 179 23.07 0.28 -4.71
N ALA A 180 23.99 -0.19 -3.88
CA ALA A 180 24.13 -1.61 -3.57
C ALA A 180 22.96 -2.09 -2.70
N GLN A 181 22.58 -1.30 -1.71
CA GLN A 181 21.40 -1.55 -0.89
C GLN A 181 20.11 -1.48 -1.72
N ARG A 182 20.02 -0.52 -2.63
CA ARG A 182 18.88 -0.40 -3.56
C ARG A 182 18.76 -1.65 -4.45
N ALA A 183 19.88 -2.11 -5.01
CA ALA A 183 19.90 -3.34 -5.81
C ALA A 183 19.46 -4.55 -5.00
N THR A 184 19.92 -4.66 -3.75
CA THR A 184 19.52 -5.74 -2.82
C THR A 184 18.02 -5.70 -2.53
N MET A 185 17.48 -4.53 -2.22
CA MET A 185 16.05 -4.32 -1.97
C MET A 185 15.22 -4.73 -3.19
N MET A 186 15.56 -4.21 -4.38
CA MET A 186 14.85 -4.56 -5.62
C MET A 186 14.96 -6.05 -5.95
N ALA A 187 16.12 -6.68 -5.73
CA ALA A 187 16.31 -8.11 -5.94
C ALA A 187 15.41 -8.94 -5.00
N LEU A 188 15.28 -8.52 -3.74
CA LEU A 188 14.35 -9.12 -2.76
C LEU A 188 12.90 -9.03 -3.23
N GLU A 189 12.46 -7.85 -3.66
CA GLU A 189 11.10 -7.57 -4.10
C GLU A 189 10.75 -8.34 -5.37
N PHE A 190 11.61 -8.31 -6.39
CA PHE A 190 11.41 -9.08 -7.62
C PHE A 190 11.47 -10.58 -7.40
N SER A 191 12.36 -11.06 -6.53
CA SER A 191 12.43 -12.49 -6.16
C SER A 191 11.15 -12.93 -5.45
N PHE A 192 10.62 -12.09 -4.56
CA PHE A 192 9.34 -12.33 -3.90
C PHE A 192 8.20 -12.41 -4.92
N LEU A 193 8.03 -11.40 -5.79
CA LEU A 193 6.99 -11.40 -6.83
C LEU A 193 7.13 -12.63 -7.74
N TRP A 194 8.33 -12.91 -8.22
CA TRP A 194 8.60 -14.09 -9.05
C TRP A 194 8.20 -15.38 -8.37
N ARG A 195 8.57 -15.58 -7.11
CA ARG A 195 8.27 -16.78 -6.34
C ARG A 195 6.77 -16.96 -6.10
N MET A 196 6.06 -15.86 -5.78
CA MET A 196 4.63 -15.91 -5.46
C MET A 196 3.76 -16.06 -6.71
N LEU A 197 4.08 -15.37 -7.79
CA LEU A 197 3.26 -15.32 -9.00
C LEU A 197 3.49 -16.53 -9.94
N ARG A 198 4.57 -17.29 -9.77
CA ARG A 198 4.85 -18.52 -10.54
C ARG A 198 4.06 -19.74 -10.04
N ARG A 199 3.46 -19.68 -8.87
CA ARG A 199 2.69 -20.80 -8.34
C ARG A 199 1.55 -21.15 -9.30
N PRO A 200 1.30 -22.43 -9.57
CA PRO A 200 0.27 -22.89 -10.50
C PRO A 200 -1.13 -22.46 -10.08
#